data_7566eb11facc4344bcc52369dad4da38
#
_entry.id   7566eb11facc4344bcc52369dad4da38
#
_cell.length_a   1.000
_cell.length_b   1.000
_cell.length_c   1.000
_cell.angle_alpha   90.00
_cell.angle_beta   90.00
_cell.angle_gamma   90.00
#
_symmetry.space_group_name_H-M   'P 1'
#
loop_
_entity.id
_entity.type
_entity.pdbx_description
1 polymer ?
#
loop_
_entity_poly.entity_id
_entity_poly.type
_entity_poly.pdbx_seq_one_letter_code
_entity_poly.pdbx_strand_id
1 'polypeptide(L)'
;NTLNIWCWNDEFQSRFNDYYPEVKEVAEDKSTTTLNDGTVVKWTINPNEGNNYQDKLDEALLAQADADADSKIDIFLVEADYALKYVDSDYTMDVKELGLTDEDMADQYQYTKDIVTDSNGAQKGTTWQATPGLFAYRRSIAKDVLGTDDPDEVQAALSDWDKFNAVAEQAAAKGYKMLSGYDDSYRTFS
;
A
#
# COMPACT_ATOMS: atom_id res chain seq x y z
N ASN A 1 -26.70 -10.35 -3.46
CA ASN A 1 -25.28 -10.48 -3.85
C ASN A 1 -24.41 -10.23 -2.63
N THR A 2 -23.28 -10.92 -2.55
CA THR A 2 -22.27 -10.74 -1.51
C THR A 2 -20.96 -10.33 -2.16
N LEU A 3 -20.23 -9.41 -1.54
CA LEU A 3 -18.89 -8.99 -1.93
C LEU A 3 -17.97 -9.19 -0.72
N ASN A 4 -17.00 -10.08 -0.81
CA ASN A 4 -16.09 -10.40 0.27
C ASN A 4 -14.77 -9.65 0.09
N ILE A 5 -14.45 -8.76 1.03
CA ILE A 5 -13.23 -7.93 0.99
C ILE A 5 -12.32 -8.30 2.16
N TRP A 6 -11.05 -8.59 1.86
CA TRP A 6 -10.02 -8.93 2.84
C TRP A 6 -9.04 -7.79 3.07
N CYS A 7 -8.83 -7.45 4.34
CA CYS A 7 -7.96 -6.37 4.80
C CYS A 7 -7.10 -6.84 5.98
N TRP A 8 -6.03 -6.11 6.29
CA TRP A 8 -5.24 -6.34 7.51
C TRP A 8 -5.64 -5.42 8.68
N ASN A 9 -6.38 -4.36 8.40
CA ASN A 9 -6.97 -3.45 9.39
C ASN A 9 -8.27 -2.83 8.86
N ASP A 10 -8.89 -1.96 9.62
CA ASP A 10 -10.16 -1.32 9.28
C ASP A 10 -10.01 0.01 8.50
N GLU A 11 -8.81 0.39 8.08
CA GLU A 11 -8.59 1.67 7.41
C GLU A 11 -9.33 1.74 6.07
N PHE A 12 -9.14 0.74 5.20
CA PHE A 12 -9.86 0.70 3.92
C PHE A 12 -11.38 0.62 4.11
N GLN A 13 -11.83 -0.22 5.05
CA GLN A 13 -13.25 -0.34 5.39
C GLN A 13 -13.84 1.02 5.81
N SER A 14 -13.14 1.77 6.67
CA SER A 14 -13.63 3.09 7.11
C SER A 14 -13.70 4.08 5.95
N ARG A 15 -12.69 4.09 5.07
CA ARG A 15 -12.71 4.94 3.87
C ARG A 15 -13.85 4.56 2.92
N PHE A 16 -14.05 3.27 2.70
CA PHE A 16 -15.17 2.77 1.91
C PHE A 16 -16.50 3.23 2.50
N ASN A 17 -16.70 3.03 3.79
CA ASN A 17 -17.96 3.40 4.46
C ASN A 17 -18.22 4.91 4.47
N ASP A 18 -17.17 5.73 4.55
CA ASP A 18 -17.28 7.19 4.61
C ASP A 18 -17.47 7.84 3.23
N TYR A 19 -16.93 7.23 2.16
CA TYR A 19 -16.83 7.90 0.87
C TYR A 19 -17.52 7.18 -0.30
N TYR A 20 -17.82 5.88 -0.20
CA TYR A 20 -18.51 5.21 -1.29
C TYR A 20 -19.99 5.60 -1.30
N PRO A 21 -20.47 6.27 -2.37
CA PRO A 21 -21.79 6.91 -2.37
C PRO A 21 -22.97 5.92 -2.27
N GLU A 22 -22.74 4.64 -2.59
CA GLU A 22 -23.76 3.61 -2.56
C GLU A 22 -23.92 2.95 -1.19
N VAL A 23 -23.18 3.36 -0.18
CA VAL A 23 -23.34 2.84 1.19
C VAL A 23 -24.70 3.27 1.74
N LYS A 24 -25.51 2.27 2.13
CA LYS A 24 -26.84 2.46 2.71
C LYS A 24 -26.81 2.30 4.23
N GLU A 25 -26.11 1.27 4.71
CA GLU A 25 -26.09 0.91 6.12
C GLU A 25 -24.79 0.19 6.46
N VAL A 26 -24.25 0.50 7.63
CA VAL A 26 -23.10 -0.19 8.22
C VAL A 26 -23.58 -0.92 9.46
N ALA A 27 -23.31 -2.22 9.58
CA ALA A 27 -23.67 -3.00 10.76
C ALA A 27 -23.01 -2.43 12.03
N GLU A 28 -23.66 -2.54 13.16
CA GLU A 28 -23.17 -2.00 14.44
C GLU A 28 -21.79 -2.58 14.83
N ASP A 29 -21.59 -3.86 14.55
CA ASP A 29 -20.31 -4.58 14.78
C ASP A 29 -19.30 -4.36 13.66
N LYS A 30 -19.64 -3.56 12.64
CA LYS A 30 -18.83 -3.29 11.43
C LYS A 30 -18.46 -4.53 10.61
N SER A 31 -19.09 -5.67 10.83
CA SER A 31 -18.80 -6.90 10.07
C SER A 31 -19.25 -6.82 8.61
N THR A 32 -20.28 -6.02 8.34
CA THR A 32 -20.88 -5.87 7.01
C THR A 32 -21.25 -4.42 6.69
N THR A 33 -21.28 -4.12 5.39
CA THR A 33 -21.84 -2.88 4.84
C THR A 33 -22.86 -3.24 3.77
N THR A 34 -24.08 -2.70 3.86
CA THR A 34 -25.13 -2.92 2.88
C THR A 34 -25.16 -1.75 1.91
N LEU A 35 -25.23 -2.03 0.60
CA LEU A 35 -25.31 -1.04 -0.45
C LEU A 35 -26.77 -0.76 -0.86
N ASN A 36 -27.00 0.31 -1.62
CA ASN A 36 -28.33 0.74 -2.08
C ASN A 36 -29.01 -0.30 -2.96
N ASP A 37 -28.25 -1.08 -3.72
CA ASP A 37 -28.77 -2.17 -4.56
C ASP A 37 -29.04 -3.48 -3.80
N GLY A 38 -28.79 -3.50 -2.49
CA GLY A 38 -28.94 -4.66 -1.63
C GLY A 38 -27.73 -5.59 -1.59
N THR A 39 -26.62 -5.26 -2.25
CA THR A 39 -25.35 -5.99 -2.11
C THR A 39 -24.84 -5.85 -0.68
N VAL A 40 -24.36 -6.96 -0.11
CA VAL A 40 -23.76 -7.00 1.23
C VAL A 40 -22.26 -7.16 1.09
N VAL A 41 -21.50 -6.13 1.47
CA VAL A 41 -20.05 -6.20 1.59
C VAL A 41 -19.73 -6.86 2.93
N LYS A 42 -19.02 -7.99 2.90
CA LYS A 42 -18.47 -8.66 4.09
C LYS A 42 -17.01 -8.31 4.25
N TRP A 43 -16.62 -7.90 5.44
CA TRP A 43 -15.26 -7.52 5.77
C TRP A 43 -14.56 -8.63 6.55
N THR A 44 -13.43 -9.12 6.02
CA THR A 44 -12.55 -10.04 6.72
C THR A 44 -11.26 -9.31 7.06
N ILE A 45 -11.05 -9.05 8.35
CA ILE A 45 -9.88 -8.32 8.84
C ILE A 45 -8.97 -9.28 9.58
N ASN A 46 -7.76 -9.50 9.03
CA ASN A 46 -6.72 -10.30 9.64
C ASN A 46 -5.51 -9.41 9.90
N PRO A 47 -5.09 -9.16 11.15
CA PRO A 47 -3.93 -8.33 11.46
C PRO A 47 -2.66 -8.80 10.74
N ASN A 48 -1.82 -7.85 10.34
CA ASN A 48 -0.61 -8.12 9.55
C ASN A 48 0.60 -8.58 10.40
N GLU A 49 0.47 -8.58 11.73
CA GLU A 49 1.53 -8.98 12.64
C GLU A 49 2.00 -10.42 12.37
N GLY A 50 3.32 -10.61 12.26
CA GLY A 50 3.93 -11.92 12.04
C GLY A 50 3.52 -12.59 10.72
N ASN A 51 3.21 -11.83 9.68
CA ASN A 51 2.69 -12.28 8.38
C ASN A 51 1.29 -12.95 8.42
N ASN A 52 0.57 -12.85 9.55
CA ASN A 52 -0.70 -13.54 9.70
C ASN A 52 -1.72 -13.23 8.60
N TYR A 53 -1.79 -11.96 8.11
CA TYR A 53 -2.66 -11.62 7.00
C TYR A 53 -2.31 -12.40 5.73
N GLN A 54 -1.03 -12.37 5.33
CA GLN A 54 -0.57 -13.05 4.12
C GLN A 54 -0.75 -14.57 4.22
N ASP A 55 -0.43 -15.17 5.37
CA ASP A 55 -0.55 -16.63 5.56
C ASP A 55 -2.01 -17.08 5.41
N LYS A 56 -2.95 -16.33 6.01
CA LYS A 56 -4.38 -16.63 5.87
C LYS A 56 -4.93 -16.35 4.47
N LEU A 57 -4.44 -15.30 3.82
CA LEU A 57 -4.81 -14.99 2.44
C LEU A 57 -4.34 -16.09 1.50
N ASP A 58 -3.11 -16.56 1.65
CA ASP A 58 -2.56 -17.68 0.86
C ASP A 58 -3.40 -18.94 1.02
N GLU A 59 -3.73 -19.30 2.26
CA GLU A 59 -4.56 -20.48 2.56
C GLU A 59 -5.94 -20.36 1.91
N ALA A 60 -6.58 -19.20 2.03
CA ALA A 60 -7.91 -18.97 1.47
C ALA A 60 -7.90 -18.95 -0.06
N LEU A 61 -6.88 -18.32 -0.70
CA LEU A 61 -6.75 -18.32 -2.15
C LEU A 61 -6.48 -19.71 -2.72
N LEU A 62 -5.68 -20.54 -2.05
CA LEU A 62 -5.46 -21.94 -2.43
C LEU A 62 -6.75 -22.75 -2.38
N ALA A 63 -7.65 -22.46 -1.45
CA ALA A 63 -8.95 -23.12 -1.32
C ALA A 63 -10.06 -22.45 -2.17
N GLN A 64 -9.76 -21.35 -2.86
CA GLN A 64 -10.74 -20.51 -3.57
C GLN A 64 -11.61 -21.28 -4.57
N ALA A 65 -11.03 -22.27 -5.28
CA ALA A 65 -11.75 -23.05 -6.29
C ALA A 65 -12.91 -23.87 -5.71
N ASP A 66 -12.70 -24.41 -4.49
CA ASP A 66 -13.64 -25.30 -3.81
C ASP A 66 -14.53 -24.55 -2.79
N ALA A 67 -14.31 -23.26 -2.60
CA ALA A 67 -15.09 -22.44 -1.67
C ALA A 67 -16.52 -22.19 -2.20
N ASP A 68 -17.49 -22.14 -1.28
CA ASP A 68 -18.84 -21.69 -1.60
C ASP A 68 -18.83 -20.25 -2.13
N ALA A 69 -19.76 -19.93 -3.03
CA ALA A 69 -19.81 -18.61 -3.69
C ALA A 69 -19.81 -17.43 -2.68
N ASP A 70 -20.49 -17.58 -1.55
CA ASP A 70 -20.54 -16.54 -0.50
C ASP A 70 -19.28 -16.49 0.40
N SER A 71 -18.33 -17.38 0.19
CA SER A 71 -17.06 -17.47 0.94
C SER A 71 -15.83 -17.17 0.09
N LYS A 72 -16.00 -17.07 -1.23
CA LYS A 72 -14.91 -16.70 -2.14
C LYS A 72 -14.45 -15.28 -1.86
N ILE A 73 -13.14 -15.05 -1.95
CA ILE A 73 -12.57 -13.72 -1.87
C ILE A 73 -12.81 -13.01 -3.19
N ASP A 74 -13.46 -11.85 -3.16
CA ASP A 74 -13.71 -11.05 -4.36
C ASP A 74 -12.67 -9.94 -4.51
N ILE A 75 -12.28 -9.30 -3.39
CA ILE A 75 -11.26 -8.26 -3.34
C ILE A 75 -10.37 -8.52 -2.13
N PHE A 76 -9.07 -8.35 -2.30
CA PHE A 76 -8.14 -8.35 -1.19
C PHE A 76 -7.11 -7.24 -1.35
N LEU A 77 -6.67 -6.68 -0.22
CA LEU A 77 -5.65 -5.66 -0.19
C LEU A 77 -4.25 -6.28 -0.17
N VAL A 78 -3.30 -5.59 -0.80
CA VAL A 78 -1.87 -5.92 -0.75
C VAL A 78 -1.05 -4.66 -0.51
N GLU A 79 0.07 -4.81 0.19
CA GLU A 79 1.08 -3.77 0.29
C GLU A 79 2.11 -3.91 -0.84
N ALA A 80 2.74 -2.80 -1.21
CA ALA A 80 3.74 -2.76 -2.26
C ALA A 80 4.88 -3.78 -2.07
N ASP A 81 5.27 -4.03 -0.82
CA ASP A 81 6.37 -4.92 -0.45
C ASP A 81 6.20 -6.35 -0.94
N TYR A 82 4.96 -6.84 -1.02
CA TYR A 82 4.64 -8.20 -1.41
C TYR A 82 3.61 -8.32 -2.54
N ALA A 83 3.24 -7.20 -3.16
CA ALA A 83 2.22 -7.18 -4.22
C ALA A 83 2.55 -8.14 -5.37
N LEU A 84 3.82 -8.22 -5.79
CA LEU A 84 4.26 -9.09 -6.90
C LEU A 84 3.92 -10.56 -6.70
N LYS A 85 3.91 -11.04 -5.47
CA LYS A 85 3.52 -12.43 -5.14
C LYS A 85 2.13 -12.77 -5.66
N TYR A 86 1.20 -11.81 -5.63
CA TYR A 86 -0.19 -12.01 -6.03
C TYR A 86 -0.47 -11.53 -7.45
N VAL A 87 0.20 -10.46 -7.87
CA VAL A 87 0.00 -9.82 -9.18
C VAL A 87 0.33 -10.79 -10.34
N ASP A 88 1.43 -11.54 -10.23
CA ASP A 88 1.82 -12.56 -11.22
C ASP A 88 1.14 -13.93 -10.99
N SER A 89 0.13 -14.01 -10.13
CA SER A 89 -0.58 -15.25 -9.85
C SER A 89 -1.90 -15.37 -10.62
N ASP A 90 -2.40 -16.61 -10.73
CA ASP A 90 -3.71 -16.89 -11.31
C ASP A 90 -4.89 -16.48 -10.39
N TYR A 91 -4.60 -15.97 -9.18
CA TYR A 91 -5.63 -15.52 -8.22
C TYR A 91 -6.06 -14.07 -8.43
N THR A 92 -5.42 -13.35 -9.35
CA THR A 92 -5.76 -11.97 -9.70
C THR A 92 -6.14 -11.88 -11.17
N MET A 93 -7.07 -10.99 -11.50
CA MET A 93 -7.54 -10.78 -12.86
C MET A 93 -7.20 -9.37 -13.35
N ASP A 94 -7.14 -9.18 -14.66
CA ASP A 94 -6.98 -7.85 -15.25
C ASP A 94 -8.20 -6.99 -14.87
N VAL A 95 -7.96 -5.81 -14.32
CA VAL A 95 -9.04 -4.88 -13.93
C VAL A 95 -9.88 -4.43 -15.13
N LYS A 96 -9.36 -4.53 -16.36
CA LYS A 96 -10.10 -4.27 -17.58
C LYS A 96 -11.22 -5.29 -17.83
N GLU A 97 -11.05 -6.52 -17.37
CA GLU A 97 -12.12 -7.54 -17.42
C GLU A 97 -13.29 -7.19 -16.48
N LEU A 98 -13.05 -6.36 -15.46
CA LEU A 98 -14.07 -5.81 -14.59
C LEU A 98 -14.74 -4.54 -15.16
N GLY A 99 -14.28 -4.07 -16.33
CA GLY A 99 -14.82 -2.90 -17.01
C GLY A 99 -14.09 -1.58 -16.71
N LEU A 100 -13.00 -1.58 -15.92
CA LEU A 100 -12.18 -0.39 -15.75
C LEU A 100 -11.42 -0.08 -17.05
N THR A 101 -11.36 1.20 -17.40
CA THR A 101 -10.69 1.68 -18.61
C THR A 101 -9.40 2.43 -18.25
N ASP A 102 -8.54 2.65 -19.24
CA ASP A 102 -7.34 3.47 -19.06
C ASP A 102 -7.70 4.93 -18.68
N GLU A 103 -8.88 5.42 -19.10
CA GLU A 103 -9.40 6.75 -18.76
C GLU A 103 -9.78 6.83 -17.28
N ASP A 104 -10.41 5.80 -16.72
CA ASP A 104 -10.76 5.73 -15.30
C ASP A 104 -9.51 5.77 -14.40
N MET A 105 -8.37 5.33 -14.90
CA MET A 105 -7.10 5.23 -14.19
C MET A 105 -6.07 6.29 -14.63
N ALA A 106 -6.45 7.26 -15.47
CA ALA A 106 -5.52 8.22 -16.08
C ALA A 106 -4.83 9.11 -15.03
N ASP A 107 -5.55 9.47 -13.97
CA ASP A 107 -5.06 10.36 -12.91
C ASP A 107 -4.30 9.61 -11.79
N GLN A 108 -4.17 8.29 -11.86
CA GLN A 108 -3.36 7.53 -10.93
C GLN A 108 -1.86 7.74 -11.19
N TYR A 109 -1.06 7.82 -10.13
CA TYR A 109 0.39 7.87 -10.26
C TYR A 109 0.92 6.61 -10.95
N GLN A 110 1.86 6.77 -11.89
CA GLN A 110 2.36 5.66 -12.69
C GLN A 110 2.95 4.54 -11.82
N TYR A 111 3.76 4.88 -10.81
CA TYR A 111 4.36 3.88 -9.92
C TYR A 111 3.32 2.99 -9.21
N THR A 112 2.12 3.51 -8.92
CA THR A 112 1.06 2.72 -8.27
C THR A 112 0.39 1.75 -9.25
N LYS A 113 0.41 2.05 -10.54
CA LYS A 113 -0.02 1.13 -11.61
C LYS A 113 1.05 0.07 -11.88
N ASP A 114 2.32 0.46 -11.89
CA ASP A 114 3.43 -0.44 -12.15
C ASP A 114 3.52 -1.58 -11.11
N ILE A 115 3.30 -1.27 -9.83
CA ILE A 115 3.33 -2.25 -8.73
C ILE A 115 2.28 -3.37 -8.91
N VAL A 116 1.14 -3.07 -9.54
CA VAL A 116 0.03 -4.02 -9.73
C VAL A 116 -0.09 -4.48 -11.18
N THR A 117 0.93 -4.26 -11.99
CA THR A 117 1.00 -4.75 -13.37
C THR A 117 1.86 -6.01 -13.43
N ASP A 118 1.30 -7.08 -14.00
CA ASP A 118 1.98 -8.37 -14.11
C ASP A 118 3.07 -8.37 -15.19
N SER A 119 3.83 -9.46 -15.26
CA SER A 119 4.91 -9.65 -16.25
C SER A 119 4.42 -9.63 -17.72
N ASN A 120 3.12 -9.78 -17.96
CA ASN A 120 2.49 -9.74 -19.28
C ASN A 120 1.93 -8.34 -19.63
N GLY A 121 2.01 -7.38 -18.71
CA GLY A 121 1.49 -6.03 -18.88
C GLY A 121 0.02 -5.86 -18.52
N ALA A 122 -0.62 -6.85 -17.88
CA ALA A 122 -1.99 -6.72 -17.39
C ALA A 122 -2.01 -6.07 -15.99
N GLN A 123 -2.81 -5.04 -15.81
CA GLN A 123 -3.00 -4.38 -14.52
C GLN A 123 -3.99 -5.18 -13.68
N LYS A 124 -3.52 -5.75 -12.58
CA LYS A 124 -4.28 -6.68 -11.71
C LYS A 124 -4.93 -6.03 -10.51
N GLY A 125 -4.79 -4.74 -10.36
CA GLY A 125 -5.34 -4.01 -9.23
C GLY A 125 -5.30 -2.51 -9.44
N THR A 126 -5.76 -1.79 -8.43
CA THR A 126 -5.71 -0.32 -8.36
C THR A 126 -5.35 0.10 -6.94
N THR A 127 -4.97 1.34 -6.76
CA THR A 127 -4.56 1.86 -5.45
C THR A 127 -5.56 2.87 -4.91
N TRP A 128 -5.69 2.90 -3.60
CA TRP A 128 -6.45 3.92 -2.86
C TRP A 128 -5.53 4.83 -2.03
N GLN A 129 -4.23 4.57 -2.04
CA GLN A 129 -3.21 5.36 -1.34
C GLN A 129 -2.04 5.67 -2.28
N ALA A 130 -1.40 6.82 -2.03
CA ALA A 130 -0.11 7.17 -2.60
C ALA A 130 0.89 7.31 -1.44
N THR A 131 1.85 6.40 -1.38
CA THR A 131 2.84 6.32 -0.29
C THR A 131 4.26 6.36 -0.85
N PRO A 132 4.71 7.51 -1.40
CA PRO A 132 6.06 7.64 -1.92
C PRO A 132 7.10 7.51 -0.80
N GLY A 133 8.25 6.92 -1.09
CA GLY A 133 9.39 6.93 -0.20
C GLY A 133 9.91 8.35 0.00
N LEU A 134 10.11 8.77 1.24
CA LEU A 134 10.61 10.08 1.60
C LEU A 134 11.70 9.96 2.67
N PHE A 135 12.72 10.80 2.56
CA PHE A 135 13.71 10.94 3.61
C PHE A 135 13.32 12.12 4.52
N ALA A 136 12.87 11.81 5.73
CA ALA A 136 12.56 12.81 6.74
C ALA A 136 13.82 13.15 7.55
N TYR A 137 14.05 14.44 7.80
CA TYR A 137 15.20 14.89 8.59
C TYR A 137 14.80 15.85 9.71
N ARG A 138 15.58 15.84 10.79
CA ARG A 138 15.43 16.81 11.88
C ARG A 138 16.10 18.13 11.48
N ARG A 139 15.29 19.17 11.29
CA ARG A 139 15.76 20.50 10.86
C ARG A 139 16.87 21.07 11.75
N SER A 140 16.75 20.89 13.07
CA SER A 140 17.78 21.35 14.03
C SER A 140 19.13 20.66 13.81
N ILE A 141 19.13 19.36 13.48
CA ILE A 141 20.37 18.60 13.20
C ILE A 141 20.93 19.02 11.83
N ALA A 142 20.08 19.14 10.81
CA ALA A 142 20.52 19.63 9.50
C ALA A 142 21.19 21.01 9.61
N LYS A 143 20.61 21.92 10.36
CA LYS A 143 21.19 23.24 10.61
C LYS A 143 22.55 23.18 11.32
N ASP A 144 22.72 22.27 12.30
CA ASP A 144 23.98 22.10 12.99
C ASP A 144 25.03 21.43 12.10
N VAL A 145 24.68 20.40 11.32
CA VAL A 145 25.62 19.64 10.49
C VAL A 145 25.94 20.35 9.19
N LEU A 146 24.93 20.86 8.48
CA LEU A 146 25.04 21.44 7.12
C LEU A 146 25.08 22.98 7.13
N GLY A 147 24.74 23.61 8.25
CA GLY A 147 24.56 25.08 8.33
C GLY A 147 23.22 25.58 7.80
N THR A 148 22.38 24.69 7.27
CA THR A 148 21.08 24.99 6.68
C THR A 148 20.03 23.98 7.12
N ASP A 149 18.77 24.43 7.15
CA ASP A 149 17.59 23.58 7.34
C ASP A 149 16.56 23.75 6.19
N ASP A 150 17.01 24.38 5.11
CA ASP A 150 16.22 24.54 3.88
C ASP A 150 16.09 23.19 3.17
N PRO A 151 14.86 22.78 2.79
CA PRO A 151 14.64 21.46 2.18
C PRO A 151 15.38 21.24 0.85
N ASP A 152 15.48 22.29 0.02
CA ASP A 152 16.12 22.16 -1.30
C ASP A 152 17.65 22.02 -1.15
N GLU A 153 18.24 22.77 -0.21
CA GLU A 153 19.66 22.66 0.10
C GLU A 153 20.00 21.31 0.74
N VAL A 154 19.15 20.82 1.65
CA VAL A 154 19.30 19.49 2.26
C VAL A 154 19.15 18.39 1.20
N GLN A 155 18.15 18.50 0.30
CA GLN A 155 17.98 17.56 -0.81
C GLN A 155 19.22 17.53 -1.70
N ALA A 156 19.79 18.69 -2.05
CA ALA A 156 21.01 18.77 -2.85
C ALA A 156 22.22 18.12 -2.15
N ALA A 157 22.32 18.26 -0.82
CA ALA A 157 23.38 17.65 -0.01
C ALA A 157 23.25 16.12 0.14
N LEU A 158 22.07 15.55 -0.15
CA LEU A 158 21.77 14.12 -0.01
C LEU A 158 21.43 13.45 -1.36
N SER A 159 21.74 14.09 -2.50
CA SER A 159 21.23 13.71 -3.82
C SER A 159 21.81 12.41 -4.39
N ASP A 160 22.90 11.93 -3.83
CA ASP A 160 23.57 10.69 -4.22
C ASP A 160 24.29 10.06 -3.01
N TRP A 161 24.72 8.80 -3.15
CA TRP A 161 25.35 8.07 -2.05
C TRP A 161 26.69 8.66 -1.58
N ASP A 162 27.46 9.28 -2.46
CA ASP A 162 28.73 9.88 -2.08
C ASP A 162 28.50 11.11 -1.20
N LYS A 163 27.56 11.96 -1.58
CA LYS A 163 27.15 13.11 -0.77
C LYS A 163 26.48 12.69 0.53
N PHE A 164 25.59 11.69 0.47
CA PHE A 164 24.97 11.14 1.66
C PHE A 164 26.01 10.65 2.67
N ASN A 165 27.00 9.90 2.22
CA ASN A 165 28.09 9.41 3.07
C ASN A 165 28.95 10.56 3.64
N ALA A 166 29.24 11.58 2.83
CA ALA A 166 29.98 12.75 3.30
C ALA A 166 29.23 13.53 4.40
N VAL A 167 27.89 13.64 4.28
CA VAL A 167 27.05 14.22 5.33
C VAL A 167 27.01 13.32 6.57
N ALA A 168 26.94 12.00 6.38
CA ALA A 168 26.98 11.02 7.47
C ALA A 168 28.28 11.12 8.30
N GLU A 169 29.44 11.33 7.67
CA GLU A 169 30.71 11.56 8.35
C GLU A 169 30.68 12.86 9.17
N GLN A 170 30.15 13.94 8.62
CA GLN A 170 29.99 15.22 9.33
C GLN A 170 29.05 15.08 10.53
N ALA A 171 27.93 14.37 10.37
CA ALA A 171 26.99 14.09 11.45
C ALA A 171 27.65 13.26 12.55
N ALA A 172 28.38 12.22 12.18
CA ALA A 172 29.08 11.34 13.14
C ALA A 172 30.13 12.12 13.94
N ALA A 173 30.89 13.03 13.31
CA ALA A 173 31.86 13.89 13.98
C ALA A 173 31.22 14.80 15.07
N LYS A 174 29.91 15.08 14.94
CA LYS A 174 29.11 15.83 15.92
C LYS A 174 28.30 14.95 16.87
N GLY A 175 28.47 13.63 16.81
CA GLY A 175 27.80 12.67 17.67
C GLY A 175 26.37 12.30 17.24
N TYR A 176 25.98 12.64 16.01
CA TYR A 176 24.70 12.24 15.43
C TYR A 176 24.83 10.95 14.62
N LYS A 177 23.74 10.18 14.54
CA LYS A 177 23.61 9.07 13.62
C LYS A 177 22.77 9.53 12.42
N MET A 178 23.23 9.19 11.22
CA MET A 178 22.52 9.53 9.97
C MET A 178 21.21 8.75 9.84
N LEU A 179 21.22 7.48 10.21
CA LEU A 179 20.10 6.55 10.17
C LEU A 179 19.97 5.82 11.50
N SER A 180 18.77 5.43 11.90
CA SER A 180 18.54 4.57 13.06
C SER A 180 18.77 3.09 12.72
N GLY A 181 18.51 2.71 11.46
CA GLY A 181 18.65 1.35 10.96
C GLY A 181 18.46 1.26 9.45
N TYR A 182 18.46 0.03 8.92
CA TYR A 182 18.28 -0.26 7.50
C TYR A 182 16.95 0.28 6.94
N ASP A 183 15.87 0.11 7.69
CA ASP A 183 14.52 0.50 7.26
C ASP A 183 14.37 2.00 6.97
N ASP A 184 15.24 2.84 7.57
CA ASP A 184 15.20 4.29 7.35
C ASP A 184 15.64 4.70 5.94
N SER A 185 16.33 3.84 5.21
CA SER A 185 16.92 4.18 3.92
C SER A 185 16.34 3.39 2.75
N TYR A 186 15.97 2.14 2.96
CA TYR A 186 15.67 1.26 1.83
C TYR A 186 14.48 1.72 0.99
N ARG A 187 13.42 2.28 1.60
CA ARG A 187 12.24 2.79 0.88
C ARG A 187 12.48 4.14 0.17
N THR A 188 13.59 4.80 0.49
CA THR A 188 13.93 6.10 -0.10
C THR A 188 14.84 5.97 -1.30
N PHE A 189 15.65 4.92 -1.32
CA PHE A 189 16.73 4.72 -2.29
C PHE A 189 16.59 3.41 -3.09
N SER A 190 15.50 2.69 -2.95
CA SER A 190 15.22 1.45 -3.69
C SER A 190 14.49 1.71 -4.99
#